data_02a3d8826e22cfa717a6f14b5308a4fe
#
_entry.id   02a3d8826e22cfa717a6f14b5308a4fe
#
_cell.length_a   1.000
_cell.length_b   1.000
_cell.length_c   1.000
_cell.angle_alpha   90.00
_cell.angle_beta   90.00
_cell.angle_gamma   90.00
#
_symmetry.space_group_name_H-M   'P 1'
#
loop_
_entity.id
_entity.type
_entity.pdbx_description
1 polymer ?
#
loop_
_entity_poly.entity_id
_entity_poly.type
_entity_poly.pdbx_seq_one_letter_code
_entity_poly.pdbx_strand_id
1 'polypeptide(L)'
;LELMKKIPDESIDFICCDPPYGTTSIKWDEILDFSKMWDQYGRIIKPKGVICLFGSQPFSAQLICSNIKWFRYELVWNKNKCGSPGLAKYRPMKTHENILIFYKNTGGTYNPQMEKGEPFKRQSKNPEGYVSKRNDHGYGLKPVKGFENKGTRYPKSILNISRDFSAQQQVHPTQKPVPLMEWLIKTYSNSGEVVLDNCMG
;
A
#
# COMPACT_ATOMS: atom_id res chain seq x y z
N LEU A 1 -13.97 6.92 13.69
CA LEU A 1 -13.18 6.32 14.80
C LEU A 1 -14.07 5.75 15.90
N GLU A 2 -15.23 6.36 16.21
CA GLU A 2 -16.11 5.90 17.29
C GLU A 2 -16.60 4.45 17.10
N LEU A 3 -16.98 4.07 15.88
CA LEU A 3 -17.42 2.70 15.58
C LEU A 3 -16.31 1.67 15.74
N MET A 4 -15.06 2.06 15.56
CA MET A 4 -13.92 1.17 15.74
C MET A 4 -13.76 0.67 17.18
N LYS A 5 -14.24 1.41 18.17
CA LYS A 5 -14.24 1.00 19.58
C LYS A 5 -15.05 -0.31 19.82
N LYS A 6 -15.97 -0.64 18.91
CA LYS A 6 -16.77 -1.87 18.96
C LYS A 6 -16.07 -3.08 18.36
N ILE A 7 -14.98 -2.87 17.62
CA ILE A 7 -14.21 -3.96 17.02
C ILE A 7 -13.33 -4.58 18.12
N PRO A 8 -13.34 -5.92 18.27
CA PRO A 8 -12.48 -6.59 19.26
C PRO A 8 -10.98 -6.33 19.01
N ASP A 9 -10.20 -6.40 20.07
CA ASP A 9 -8.75 -6.32 19.99
C ASP A 9 -8.21 -7.47 19.15
N GLU A 10 -7.13 -7.19 18.40
CA GLU A 10 -6.41 -8.18 17.58
C GLU A 10 -7.32 -9.08 16.71
N SER A 11 -8.39 -8.49 16.14
CA SER A 11 -9.37 -9.22 15.32
C SER A 11 -9.23 -8.99 13.82
N ILE A 12 -8.48 -7.96 13.40
CA ILE A 12 -8.33 -7.57 12.00
C ILE A 12 -6.98 -8.04 11.46
N ASP A 13 -7.00 -8.71 10.31
CA ASP A 13 -5.79 -9.18 9.63
C ASP A 13 -5.22 -8.15 8.67
N PHE A 14 -6.09 -7.40 7.99
CA PHE A 14 -5.69 -6.39 7.03
C PHE A 14 -6.59 -5.15 7.11
N ILE A 15 -5.98 -3.97 7.22
CA ILE A 15 -6.68 -2.68 7.09
C ILE A 15 -6.29 -2.09 5.74
N CYS A 16 -7.28 -1.80 4.89
CA CYS A 16 -7.07 -1.14 3.60
C CYS A 16 -8.02 0.03 3.51
N CYS A 17 -7.50 1.24 3.64
CA CYS A 17 -8.32 2.43 3.83
C CYS A 17 -7.82 3.60 2.97
N ASP A 18 -8.78 4.36 2.41
CA ASP A 18 -8.56 5.64 1.74
C ASP A 18 -9.03 6.77 2.67
N PRO A 19 -8.19 7.23 3.61
CA PRO A 19 -8.60 8.25 4.58
C PRO A 19 -8.79 9.61 3.91
N PRO A 20 -9.55 10.54 4.49
CA PRO A 20 -9.66 11.90 3.98
C PRO A 20 -8.32 12.62 4.06
N TYR A 21 -7.96 13.37 2.99
CA TYR A 21 -6.64 14.04 2.88
C TYR A 21 -6.66 15.51 3.29
N GLY A 22 -7.86 16.10 3.53
CA GLY A 22 -8.02 17.53 3.79
C GLY A 22 -7.66 18.41 2.59
N THR A 23 -7.82 17.90 1.37
CA THR A 23 -7.41 18.60 0.14
C THR A 23 -8.56 19.20 -0.64
N THR A 24 -9.79 18.92 -0.23
CA THR A 24 -11.01 19.43 -0.86
C THR A 24 -11.82 20.29 0.10
N SER A 25 -12.72 21.11 -0.42
CA SER A 25 -13.64 21.93 0.40
C SER A 25 -14.88 21.14 0.89
N ILE A 26 -14.88 19.82 0.74
CA ILE A 26 -16.02 18.99 1.11
C ILE A 26 -15.95 18.70 2.61
N LYS A 27 -17.07 18.86 3.33
CA LYS A 27 -17.15 18.76 4.79
C LYS A 27 -16.62 17.45 5.41
N TRP A 28 -16.65 16.33 4.68
CA TRP A 28 -16.14 15.06 5.17
C TRP A 28 -14.64 14.84 4.90
N ASP A 29 -13.99 15.73 4.10
CA ASP A 29 -12.55 15.65 3.82
C ASP A 29 -11.73 16.38 4.90
N GLU A 30 -11.95 16.05 6.15
CA GLU A 30 -11.16 16.54 7.30
C GLU A 30 -10.12 15.49 7.68
N ILE A 31 -8.87 15.93 7.85
CA ILE A 31 -7.78 15.05 8.28
C ILE A 31 -8.11 14.48 9.66
N LEU A 32 -8.07 13.15 9.75
CA LEU A 32 -8.28 12.45 11.02
C LEU A 32 -7.18 12.79 12.03
N ASP A 33 -7.53 12.80 13.31
CA ASP A 33 -6.54 12.80 14.39
C ASP A 33 -5.69 11.52 14.30
N PHE A 34 -4.45 11.64 13.84
CA PHE A 34 -3.56 10.51 13.63
C PHE A 34 -3.28 9.74 14.91
N SER A 35 -3.16 10.41 16.07
CA SER A 35 -2.93 9.73 17.34
C SER A 35 -4.07 8.77 17.64
N LYS A 36 -5.31 9.27 17.61
CA LYS A 36 -6.50 8.43 17.84
C LYS A 36 -6.68 7.34 16.80
N MET A 37 -6.32 7.61 15.56
CA MET A 37 -6.37 6.61 14.49
C MET A 37 -5.38 5.47 14.78
N TRP A 38 -4.12 5.79 15.09
CA TRP A 38 -3.09 4.79 15.39
C TRP A 38 -3.37 4.02 16.67
N ASP A 39 -3.98 4.63 17.69
CA ASP A 39 -4.41 3.95 18.91
C ASP A 39 -5.45 2.84 18.57
N GLN A 40 -6.45 3.17 17.74
CA GLN A 40 -7.45 2.19 17.33
C GLN A 40 -6.84 1.12 16.40
N TYR A 41 -6.08 1.51 15.39
CA TYR A 41 -5.43 0.55 14.50
C TYR A 41 -4.51 -0.39 15.29
N GLY A 42 -3.72 0.14 16.22
CA GLY A 42 -2.82 -0.65 17.06
C GLY A 42 -3.53 -1.64 17.97
N ARG A 43 -4.73 -1.31 18.41
CA ARG A 43 -5.56 -2.19 19.25
C ARG A 43 -6.17 -3.33 18.44
N ILE A 44 -6.78 -3.02 17.27
CA ILE A 44 -7.57 -3.98 16.51
C ILE A 44 -6.76 -4.86 15.57
N ILE A 45 -5.57 -4.40 15.13
CA ILE A 45 -4.74 -5.15 14.16
C ILE A 45 -4.03 -6.32 14.86
N LYS A 46 -4.07 -7.49 14.25
CA LYS A 46 -3.33 -8.67 14.71
C LYS A 46 -1.82 -8.48 14.63
N PRO A 47 -0.99 -9.26 15.35
CA PRO A 47 0.47 -9.12 15.36
C PRO A 47 1.15 -9.21 13.98
N LYS A 48 0.59 -10.00 13.05
CA LYS A 48 1.06 -10.13 11.65
C LYS A 48 0.22 -9.32 10.66
N GLY A 49 -0.74 -8.56 11.17
CA GLY A 49 -1.63 -7.78 10.32
C GLY A 49 -0.91 -6.63 9.62
N VAL A 50 -1.45 -6.25 8.48
CA VAL A 50 -0.92 -5.22 7.59
C VAL A 50 -1.89 -4.04 7.54
N ILE A 51 -1.36 -2.83 7.51
CA ILE A 51 -2.14 -1.61 7.33
C ILE A 51 -1.68 -0.95 6.02
N CYS A 52 -2.62 -0.75 5.11
CA CYS A 52 -2.45 -0.13 3.82
C CYS A 52 -3.29 1.14 3.76
N LEU A 53 -2.62 2.30 3.64
CA LEU A 53 -3.29 3.59 3.61
C LEU A 53 -2.97 4.32 2.30
N PHE A 54 -4.03 4.73 1.60
CA PHE A 54 -3.87 5.59 0.44
C PHE A 54 -3.46 7.00 0.86
N GLY A 55 -2.76 7.69 -0.01
CA GLY A 55 -2.30 9.04 0.26
C GLY A 55 -1.82 9.78 -0.97
N SER A 56 -1.67 11.08 -0.78
CA SER A 56 -1.17 12.02 -1.78
C SER A 56 -0.38 13.10 -1.05
N GLN A 57 0.73 13.56 -1.63
CA GLN A 57 1.51 14.64 -1.00
C GLN A 57 0.68 15.93 -0.86
N PRO A 58 0.81 16.68 0.26
CA PRO A 58 1.71 16.49 1.41
C PRO A 58 1.18 15.52 2.49
N PHE A 59 -0.07 15.09 2.42
CA PHE A 59 -0.71 14.19 3.39
C PHE A 59 0.09 12.89 3.60
N SER A 60 0.61 12.27 2.53
CA SER A 60 1.45 11.07 2.63
C SER A 60 2.65 11.26 3.55
N ALA A 61 3.35 12.40 3.47
CA ALA A 61 4.48 12.70 4.33
C ALA A 61 4.06 12.84 5.81
N GLN A 62 2.97 13.55 6.08
CA GLN A 62 2.42 13.71 7.43
C GLN A 62 2.04 12.35 8.03
N LEU A 63 1.39 11.49 7.23
CA LEU A 63 0.95 10.17 7.65
C LEU A 63 2.14 9.25 7.97
N ILE A 64 3.21 9.27 7.16
CA ILE A 64 4.45 8.53 7.44
C ILE A 64 5.09 9.03 8.74
N CYS A 65 5.25 10.34 8.89
CA CYS A 65 5.86 10.93 10.08
C CYS A 65 5.06 10.64 11.35
N SER A 66 3.73 10.53 11.26
CA SER A 66 2.87 10.25 12.41
C SER A 66 3.11 8.87 13.02
N ASN A 67 3.65 7.90 12.25
CA ASN A 67 4.02 6.59 12.75
C ASN A 67 5.19 5.96 11.97
N ILE A 68 6.32 6.64 11.98
CA ILE A 68 7.54 6.19 11.29
C ILE A 68 8.03 4.80 11.75
N LYS A 69 7.73 4.41 13.00
CA LYS A 69 8.11 3.11 13.55
C LYS A 69 7.43 1.94 12.85
N TRP A 70 6.20 2.12 12.39
CA TRP A 70 5.44 1.08 11.70
C TRP A 70 5.55 1.19 10.19
N PHE A 71 5.94 2.34 9.65
CA PHE A 71 6.14 2.50 8.21
C PHE A 71 7.20 1.53 7.68
N ARG A 72 6.92 0.90 6.55
CA ARG A 72 7.82 -0.05 5.90
C ARG A 72 8.27 0.39 4.52
N TYR A 73 7.32 0.64 3.66
CA TYR A 73 7.56 1.08 2.28
C TYR A 73 6.30 1.67 1.68
N GLU A 74 6.47 2.29 0.52
CA GLU A 74 5.36 2.76 -0.30
C GLU A 74 5.25 1.97 -1.59
N LEU A 75 4.03 1.88 -2.11
CA LEU A 75 3.73 1.55 -3.49
C LEU A 75 3.21 2.81 -4.18
N VAL A 76 3.48 2.93 -5.47
CA VAL A 76 2.97 4.01 -6.31
C VAL A 76 1.91 3.43 -7.22
N TRP A 77 0.66 3.82 -7.02
CA TRP A 77 -0.40 3.47 -7.94
C TRP A 77 -0.45 4.47 -9.10
N ASN A 78 -0.02 4.04 -10.29
CA ASN A 78 -0.17 4.79 -11.53
C ASN A 78 -1.57 4.53 -12.10
N LYS A 79 -2.39 5.58 -12.15
CA LYS A 79 -3.79 5.53 -12.58
C LYS A 79 -3.96 5.51 -14.10
N ASN A 80 -2.87 5.70 -14.86
CA ASN A 80 -2.85 5.88 -16.31
C ASN A 80 -3.78 7.02 -16.83
N LYS A 81 -4.35 7.80 -15.93
CA LYS A 81 -5.17 8.99 -16.22
C LYS A 81 -4.65 10.17 -15.41
N CYS A 82 -4.58 11.32 -16.07
CA CYS A 82 -4.17 12.56 -15.44
C CYS A 82 -5.32 13.19 -14.65
N GLY A 83 -4.99 13.66 -13.43
CA GLY A 83 -5.86 14.52 -12.66
C GLY A 83 -5.51 16.00 -12.83
N SER A 84 -6.44 16.89 -12.46
CA SER A 84 -6.21 18.34 -12.35
C SER A 84 -5.78 19.03 -13.66
N PRO A 85 -6.54 18.92 -14.77
CA PRO A 85 -6.19 19.53 -16.05
C PRO A 85 -6.06 21.06 -15.98
N GLY A 86 -6.77 21.73 -15.08
CA GLY A 86 -6.66 23.18 -14.87
C GLY A 86 -5.28 23.64 -14.37
N LEU A 87 -4.47 22.73 -13.83
CA LEU A 87 -3.12 23.03 -13.35
C LEU A 87 -2.01 22.70 -14.37
N ALA A 88 -2.36 22.18 -15.56
CA ALA A 88 -1.40 21.72 -16.55
C ALA A 88 -0.42 22.81 -17.05
N LYS A 89 -0.83 24.09 -16.98
CA LYS A 89 0.00 25.24 -17.34
C LYS A 89 1.06 25.60 -16.26
N TYR A 90 0.89 25.11 -15.04
CA TYR A 90 1.72 25.51 -13.88
C TYR A 90 2.59 24.37 -13.35
N ARG A 91 2.19 23.12 -13.58
CA ARG A 91 2.92 21.93 -13.12
C ARG A 91 2.53 20.69 -13.94
N PRO A 92 3.37 19.64 -13.94
CA PRO A 92 2.99 18.35 -14.51
C PRO A 92 1.68 17.81 -13.91
N MET A 93 0.85 17.21 -14.76
CA MET A 93 -0.40 16.61 -14.31
C MET A 93 -0.14 15.35 -13.48
N LYS A 94 -0.81 15.23 -12.36
CA LYS A 94 -0.63 14.12 -11.45
C LYS A 94 -1.32 12.86 -11.97
N THR A 95 -0.57 11.77 -12.11
CA THR A 95 -1.05 10.48 -12.62
C THR A 95 -1.07 9.37 -11.58
N HIS A 96 -0.58 9.64 -10.36
CA HIS A 96 -0.39 8.60 -9.34
C HIS A 96 -0.92 9.01 -7.97
N GLU A 97 -1.12 7.99 -7.13
CA GLU A 97 -1.31 8.09 -5.69
C GLU A 97 -0.30 7.19 -4.98
N ASN A 98 0.02 7.52 -3.73
CA ASN A 98 0.84 6.68 -2.87
C ASN A 98 -0.05 5.68 -2.14
N ILE A 99 0.50 4.50 -1.88
CA ILE A 99 -0.09 3.47 -1.03
C ILE A 99 0.96 3.14 0.01
N LEU A 100 0.70 3.48 1.25
CA LEU A 100 1.66 3.42 2.36
C LEU A 100 1.43 2.14 3.16
N ILE A 101 2.47 1.35 3.34
CA ILE A 101 2.40 0.07 4.03
C ILE A 101 3.03 0.18 5.41
N PHE A 102 2.25 -0.22 6.41
CA PHE A 102 2.65 -0.22 7.81
C PHE A 102 2.47 -1.61 8.43
N TYR A 103 3.39 -2.00 9.29
CA TYR A 103 3.31 -3.20 10.14
C TYR A 103 3.56 -2.82 11.59
N LYS A 104 2.71 -3.28 12.50
CA LYS A 104 2.93 -3.13 13.95
C LYS A 104 4.23 -3.83 14.38
N ASN A 105 4.45 -5.05 13.89
CA ASN A 105 5.64 -5.86 14.17
C ASN A 105 6.39 -6.18 12.86
N THR A 106 7.57 -6.81 12.95
CA THR A 106 8.26 -7.34 11.78
C THR A 106 7.56 -8.58 11.22
N GLY A 107 7.53 -8.75 9.91
CA GLY A 107 7.00 -9.95 9.26
C GLY A 107 5.48 -9.97 9.08
N GLY A 108 4.87 -8.86 8.64
CA GLY A 108 3.49 -8.83 8.20
C GLY A 108 3.21 -9.80 7.03
N THR A 109 1.95 -10.19 6.84
CA THR A 109 1.52 -11.06 5.73
C THR A 109 1.91 -10.44 4.38
N TYR A 110 2.61 -11.20 3.54
CA TYR A 110 2.99 -10.79 2.20
C TYR A 110 2.97 -11.97 1.23
N ASN A 111 2.04 -11.95 0.30
CA ASN A 111 1.85 -12.93 -0.75
C ASN A 111 2.17 -12.27 -2.10
N PRO A 112 3.40 -12.39 -2.64
CA PRO A 112 3.78 -11.71 -3.86
C PRO A 112 2.92 -12.15 -5.05
N GLN A 113 2.25 -11.20 -5.69
CA GLN A 113 1.49 -11.45 -6.92
C GLN A 113 2.46 -11.50 -8.09
N MET A 114 2.93 -12.71 -8.41
CA MET A 114 3.98 -12.94 -9.40
C MET A 114 3.52 -12.56 -10.82
N GLU A 115 4.37 -11.85 -11.55
CA GLU A 115 4.15 -11.44 -12.93
C GLU A 115 4.83 -12.40 -13.90
N LYS A 116 4.28 -12.56 -15.11
CA LYS A 116 4.94 -13.28 -16.20
C LYS A 116 6.09 -12.45 -16.75
N GLY A 117 7.18 -13.09 -17.15
CA GLY A 117 8.34 -12.49 -17.79
C GLY A 117 9.17 -13.52 -18.53
N GLU A 118 10.14 -13.08 -19.33
CA GLU A 118 11.03 -13.99 -20.04
C GLU A 118 11.95 -14.73 -19.08
N PRO A 119 12.15 -16.05 -19.26
CA PRO A 119 13.15 -16.82 -18.53
C PRO A 119 14.55 -16.25 -18.71
N PHE A 120 15.37 -16.28 -17.66
CA PHE A 120 16.78 -15.87 -17.76
C PHE A 120 17.65 -16.58 -16.73
N LYS A 121 18.94 -16.73 -17.08
CA LYS A 121 19.98 -17.19 -16.16
C LYS A 121 20.89 -16.02 -15.80
N ARG A 122 21.11 -15.84 -14.52
CA ARG A 122 22.08 -14.87 -14.01
C ARG A 122 23.23 -15.62 -13.37
N GLN A 123 24.43 -15.42 -13.92
CA GLN A 123 25.67 -15.84 -13.27
C GLN A 123 26.09 -14.75 -12.28
N SER A 124 26.45 -15.15 -11.08
CA SER A 124 27.04 -14.19 -10.13
C SER A 124 28.45 -13.86 -10.58
N LYS A 125 28.72 -12.59 -10.83
CA LYS A 125 30.09 -12.10 -11.08
C LYS A 125 30.91 -12.05 -9.79
N ASN A 126 30.29 -12.19 -8.64
CA ASN A 126 30.91 -12.14 -7.32
C ASN A 126 30.39 -13.31 -6.47
N PRO A 127 31.14 -14.44 -6.38
CA PRO A 127 30.71 -15.63 -5.64
C PRO A 127 30.48 -15.38 -4.15
N GLU A 128 31.13 -14.37 -3.57
CA GLU A 128 30.97 -13.97 -2.18
C GLU A 128 29.70 -13.17 -1.93
N GLY A 129 29.03 -12.70 -3.00
CA GLY A 129 27.80 -11.94 -2.95
C GLY A 129 27.99 -10.51 -2.44
N TYR A 130 27.18 -9.57 -2.94
CA TYR A 130 27.08 -8.24 -2.35
C TYR A 130 26.17 -8.32 -1.12
N VAL A 131 26.78 -8.28 0.06
CA VAL A 131 26.03 -8.16 1.32
C VAL A 131 25.83 -6.66 1.56
N SER A 132 24.62 -6.15 1.35
CA SER A 132 24.29 -4.82 1.80
C SER A 132 24.45 -4.73 3.32
N LYS A 133 25.31 -3.83 3.79
CA LYS A 133 25.44 -3.54 5.24
C LYS A 133 24.19 -2.80 5.80
N ARG A 134 23.28 -2.38 4.94
CA ARG A 134 22.04 -1.68 5.29
C ARG A 134 20.89 -2.66 5.35
N ASN A 135 20.62 -3.15 6.53
CA ASN A 135 19.40 -3.90 6.83
C ASN A 135 18.30 -2.91 7.24
N ASP A 136 17.79 -2.13 6.28
CA ASP A 136 16.72 -1.15 6.54
C ASP A 136 15.40 -1.82 7.00
N HIS A 137 15.29 -3.16 6.88
CA HIS A 137 14.06 -3.90 7.18
C HIS A 137 14.30 -5.23 7.95
N GLY A 138 15.47 -5.47 8.51
CA GLY A 138 15.74 -6.66 9.34
C GLY A 138 15.79 -8.00 8.59
N TYR A 139 15.79 -8.01 7.26
CA TYR A 139 15.94 -9.23 6.48
C TYR A 139 17.42 -9.49 6.19
N GLY A 140 17.97 -10.58 6.75
CA GLY A 140 19.29 -11.06 6.40
C GLY A 140 19.33 -11.57 4.95
N LEU A 141 19.86 -10.77 4.03
CA LEU A 141 20.04 -11.21 2.65
C LEU A 141 21.23 -12.15 2.54
N LYS A 142 20.99 -13.40 2.15
CA LYS A 142 22.07 -14.35 1.85
C LYS A 142 22.65 -14.07 0.46
N PRO A 143 23.97 -14.24 0.25
CA PRO A 143 24.59 -14.15 -1.07
C PRO A 143 23.93 -15.13 -2.05
N VAL A 144 23.61 -14.67 -3.25
CA VAL A 144 23.03 -15.52 -4.29
C VAL A 144 24.12 -15.86 -5.30
N LYS A 145 24.55 -17.14 -5.34
CA LYS A 145 25.60 -17.64 -6.25
C LYS A 145 25.24 -17.69 -7.74
N GLY A 146 24.15 -17.11 -8.11
CA GLY A 146 23.55 -17.21 -9.44
C GLY A 146 22.19 -17.90 -9.33
N PHE A 147 21.29 -17.60 -10.22
CA PHE A 147 19.99 -18.24 -10.24
C PHE A 147 19.41 -18.31 -11.66
N GLU A 148 18.60 -19.31 -11.87
CA GLU A 148 17.79 -19.48 -13.07
C GLU A 148 16.36 -19.04 -12.78
N ASN A 149 15.86 -18.09 -13.55
CA ASN A 149 14.47 -17.65 -13.46
C ASN A 149 13.66 -18.30 -14.59
N LYS A 150 12.60 -19.00 -14.21
CA LYS A 150 11.75 -19.77 -15.15
C LYS A 150 10.66 -18.93 -15.83
N GLY A 151 10.75 -17.61 -15.80
CA GLY A 151 9.77 -16.74 -16.44
C GLY A 151 8.77 -16.12 -15.46
N THR A 152 9.10 -16.05 -14.18
CA THR A 152 8.30 -15.32 -13.18
C THR A 152 9.07 -14.11 -12.64
N ARG A 153 8.37 -13.06 -12.28
CA ARG A 153 8.93 -11.84 -11.69
C ARG A 153 8.18 -11.48 -10.43
N TYR A 154 8.91 -11.05 -9.41
CA TYR A 154 8.30 -10.41 -8.28
C TYR A 154 7.65 -9.08 -8.69
N PRO A 155 6.53 -8.71 -8.05
CA PRO A 155 5.85 -7.46 -8.35
C PRO A 155 6.77 -6.26 -8.05
N LYS A 156 6.54 -5.18 -8.77
CA LYS A 156 7.27 -3.91 -8.60
C LYS A 156 6.49 -2.98 -7.68
N SER A 157 7.17 -1.97 -7.14
CA SER A 157 6.55 -0.94 -6.31
C SER A 157 5.63 0.03 -7.09
N ILE A 158 5.67 0.01 -8.42
CA ILE A 158 4.77 0.81 -9.26
C ILE A 158 3.69 -0.13 -9.83
N LEU A 159 2.46 0.12 -9.42
CA LEU A 159 1.28 -0.62 -9.86
C LEU A 159 0.61 0.14 -11.01
N ASN A 160 0.65 -0.40 -12.21
CA ASN A 160 -0.02 0.17 -13.38
C ASN A 160 -1.42 -0.42 -13.51
N ILE A 161 -2.38 0.13 -12.79
CA ILE A 161 -3.78 -0.30 -12.80
C ILE A 161 -4.65 0.89 -13.17
N SER A 162 -5.33 0.78 -14.30
CA SER A 162 -6.16 1.87 -14.82
C SER A 162 -7.34 2.18 -13.90
N ARG A 163 -7.68 3.46 -13.81
CA ARG A 163 -8.92 3.91 -13.18
C ARG A 163 -10.07 3.90 -14.20
N ASP A 164 -10.21 2.82 -14.95
CA ASP A 164 -11.25 2.74 -15.97
C ASP A 164 -12.54 2.18 -15.36
N PHE A 165 -13.44 3.10 -15.05
CA PHE A 165 -14.85 2.81 -14.82
C PHE A 165 -15.64 3.38 -15.99
N SER A 166 -16.61 2.64 -16.53
CA SER A 166 -17.71 3.29 -17.24
C SER A 166 -18.49 4.16 -16.24
N ALA A 167 -19.10 5.24 -16.72
CA ALA A 167 -19.91 6.11 -15.85
C ALA A 167 -21.01 5.33 -15.09
N GLN A 168 -21.47 4.22 -15.66
CA GLN A 168 -22.47 3.32 -15.05
C GLN A 168 -21.91 2.41 -13.95
N GLN A 169 -20.60 2.19 -13.89
CA GLN A 169 -19.94 1.32 -12.91
C GLN A 169 -19.41 2.08 -11.71
N GLN A 170 -19.30 3.39 -11.79
CA GLN A 170 -18.83 4.22 -10.70
C GLN A 170 -19.99 4.54 -9.75
N VAL A 171 -19.98 3.96 -8.57
CA VAL A 171 -20.99 4.18 -7.52
C VAL A 171 -20.59 5.30 -6.55
N HIS A 172 -19.31 5.68 -6.50
CA HIS A 172 -18.81 6.77 -5.66
C HIS A 172 -17.70 7.57 -6.38
N PRO A 173 -17.65 8.93 -6.26
CA PRO A 173 -16.67 9.78 -6.97
C PRO A 173 -15.19 9.42 -6.71
N THR A 174 -14.88 8.94 -5.50
CA THR A 174 -13.51 8.58 -5.08
C THR A 174 -13.25 7.08 -5.09
N GLN A 175 -14.17 6.27 -5.64
CA GLN A 175 -14.04 4.81 -5.70
C GLN A 175 -12.69 4.38 -6.26
N LYS A 176 -12.05 3.43 -5.57
CA LYS A 176 -10.84 2.77 -6.05
C LYS A 176 -11.18 1.62 -7.02
N PRO A 177 -10.34 1.32 -8.03
CA PRO A 177 -10.59 0.22 -8.96
C PRO A 177 -10.61 -1.13 -8.24
N VAL A 178 -11.59 -1.97 -8.57
CA VAL A 178 -11.69 -3.34 -8.02
C VAL A 178 -10.40 -4.14 -8.24
N PRO A 179 -9.74 -4.11 -9.42
CA PRO A 179 -8.48 -4.82 -9.62
C PRO A 179 -7.35 -4.37 -8.68
N LEU A 180 -7.33 -3.09 -8.28
CA LEU A 180 -6.34 -2.58 -7.32
C LEU A 180 -6.62 -3.13 -5.92
N MET A 181 -7.88 -3.07 -5.49
CA MET A 181 -8.28 -3.59 -4.18
C MET A 181 -8.06 -5.10 -4.09
N GLU A 182 -8.40 -5.84 -5.14
CA GLU A 182 -8.15 -7.27 -5.24
C GLU A 182 -6.66 -7.61 -5.14
N TRP A 183 -5.79 -6.85 -5.84
CA TRP A 183 -4.34 -7.03 -5.77
C TRP A 183 -3.81 -6.79 -4.35
N LEU A 184 -4.27 -5.73 -3.68
CA LEU A 184 -3.86 -5.40 -2.32
C LEU A 184 -4.33 -6.47 -1.32
N ILE A 185 -5.59 -6.91 -1.40
CA ILE A 185 -6.15 -7.94 -0.53
C ILE A 185 -5.38 -9.26 -0.70
N LYS A 186 -5.16 -9.72 -1.94
CA LYS A 186 -4.39 -10.94 -2.22
C LYS A 186 -2.95 -10.85 -1.74
N THR A 187 -2.36 -9.65 -1.77
CA THR A 187 -0.97 -9.46 -1.37
C THR A 187 -0.81 -9.44 0.15
N TYR A 188 -1.74 -8.83 0.88
CA TYR A 188 -1.55 -8.53 2.29
C TYR A 188 -2.50 -9.29 3.24
N SER A 189 -3.29 -10.21 2.70
CA SER A 189 -4.11 -11.13 3.51
C SER A 189 -4.17 -12.53 2.89
N ASN A 190 -4.63 -13.49 3.68
CA ASN A 190 -4.88 -14.86 3.26
C ASN A 190 -6.39 -15.12 3.16
N SER A 191 -6.76 -16.21 2.48
CA SER A 191 -8.17 -16.62 2.39
C SER A 191 -8.77 -16.86 3.79
N GLY A 192 -9.94 -16.30 4.06
CA GLY A 192 -10.64 -16.41 5.33
C GLY A 192 -10.22 -15.38 6.38
N GLU A 193 -9.23 -14.52 6.11
CA GLU A 193 -8.84 -13.43 7.01
C GLU A 193 -9.78 -12.22 6.90
N VAL A 194 -9.84 -11.44 7.97
CA VAL A 194 -10.73 -10.28 8.09
C VAL A 194 -10.06 -9.03 7.55
N VAL A 195 -10.69 -8.40 6.56
CA VAL A 195 -10.25 -7.13 5.96
C VAL A 195 -11.18 -6.01 6.41
N LEU A 196 -10.60 -4.90 6.87
CA LEU A 196 -11.31 -3.70 7.28
C LEU A 196 -11.03 -2.54 6.33
N ASP A 197 -12.10 -1.93 5.81
CA ASP A 197 -12.09 -0.56 5.31
C ASP A 197 -13.01 0.29 6.20
N ASN A 198 -12.45 1.28 6.88
CA ASN A 198 -13.21 2.14 7.81
C ASN A 198 -13.52 3.53 7.21
N CYS A 199 -13.23 3.73 5.93
CA CYS A 199 -13.51 4.96 5.18
C CYS A 199 -14.23 4.68 3.86
N MET A 200 -15.03 3.62 3.80
CA MET A 200 -15.91 3.37 2.65
C MET A 200 -16.87 4.53 2.49
N GLY A 201 -16.87 5.11 1.29
CA GLY A 201 -17.76 6.20 0.92
C GLY A 201 -19.24 5.82 0.81
#